data_a95d77fde820e050d6b37cfe68de98af
#
_entry.id   a95d77fde820e050d6b37cfe68de98af
#
_cell.length_a   1.000
_cell.length_b   1.000
_cell.length_c   1.000
_cell.angle_alpha   90.00
_cell.angle_beta   90.00
_cell.angle_gamma   90.00
#
_symmetry.space_group_name_H-M   'P 1'
#
loop_
_entity.id
_entity.type
_entity.pdbx_description
1 polymer ?
#
loop_
_entity_poly.entity_id
_entity_poly.type
_entity_poly.pdbx_seq_one_letter_code
_entity_poly.pdbx_strand_id
1 'polypeptide(L)'
;MSPGNWNHTVHFAHENGWMFGIPLKDRQTWGYTFSSKFTTEEEAREGLQKMLPDEDVSTARYVTWKPQFASFLIDDNGVYSRNGNAAGFMEPLQSLSGLHTHQISKVLVDYVNDDASKQEVNTAIISSEKEWLEGLAYHYQMGSSFDSPFWNDVSERAKKFLEKEKCSESDIWDIYKEDPKDVERVTLGCFEILDLVQLSHGLDTPTARIFDPWKLADPDLQSVESFWGSQNSLEDYLK
;
A
#
# COMPACT_ATOMS: atom_id res chain seq x y z
N MET A 1 9.87 22.39 7.92
CA MET A 1 10.50 21.08 8.27
C MET A 1 11.90 21.01 7.68
N SER A 2 12.88 20.58 8.47
CA SER A 2 14.27 20.40 8.01
C SER A 2 14.37 19.18 7.08
N PRO A 3 15.48 19.04 6.29
CA PRO A 3 15.75 17.80 5.56
C PRO A 3 15.82 16.61 6.51
N GLY A 4 15.22 15.47 6.10
CA GLY A 4 15.29 14.24 6.89
C GLY A 4 16.71 13.66 6.93
N ASN A 5 17.01 12.97 8.01
CA ASN A 5 18.28 12.26 8.19
C ASN A 5 18.19 10.78 7.73
N TRP A 6 17.11 10.41 7.05
CA TRP A 6 16.88 9.07 6.49
C TRP A 6 16.65 9.16 4.97
N ASN A 7 16.74 8.04 4.27
CA ASN A 7 16.72 7.96 2.80
C ASN A 7 15.63 7.04 2.22
N HIS A 8 14.61 6.71 3.01
CA HIS A 8 13.50 5.84 2.61
C HIS A 8 12.17 6.40 3.13
N THR A 9 11.06 6.02 2.52
CA THR A 9 9.71 6.33 3.02
C THR A 9 9.42 5.50 4.26
N VAL A 10 8.78 6.10 5.25
CA VAL A 10 8.37 5.43 6.49
C VAL A 10 6.87 5.47 6.65
N HIS A 11 6.30 4.43 7.29
CA HIS A 11 4.88 4.34 7.61
C HIS A 11 4.70 3.94 9.07
N PHE A 12 3.83 4.64 9.77
CA PHE A 12 3.51 4.39 11.17
C PHE A 12 2.01 4.28 11.35
N ALA A 13 1.54 3.23 12.01
CA ALA A 13 0.16 3.16 12.48
C ALA A 13 -0.07 4.19 13.60
N HIS A 14 -1.28 4.71 13.68
CA HIS A 14 -1.79 5.46 14.81
C HIS A 14 -3.24 5.02 15.10
N GLU A 15 -3.80 5.46 16.19
CA GLU A 15 -5.12 5.00 16.66
C GLU A 15 -6.22 5.09 15.59
N ASN A 16 -6.19 6.12 14.75
CA ASN A 16 -7.26 6.44 13.79
C ASN A 16 -6.89 6.19 12.32
N GLY A 17 -5.75 5.55 12.07
CA GLY A 17 -5.22 5.32 10.73
C GLY A 17 -3.72 5.11 10.70
N TRP A 18 -3.04 5.79 9.77
CA TRP A 18 -1.59 5.68 9.61
C TRP A 18 -0.99 6.97 9.08
N MET A 19 0.28 7.17 9.36
CA MET A 19 1.06 8.32 8.91
C MET A 19 2.22 7.85 8.06
N PHE A 20 2.55 8.60 7.01
CA PHE A 20 3.76 8.39 6.22
C PHE A 20 4.70 9.57 6.31
N GLY A 21 6.01 9.28 6.22
CA GLY A 21 7.07 10.28 6.12
C GLY A 21 7.89 10.07 4.86
N ILE A 22 8.14 11.14 4.13
CA ILE A 22 8.94 11.12 2.90
C ILE A 22 10.07 12.16 3.06
N PRO A 23 11.34 11.71 3.09
CA PRO A 23 12.48 12.62 3.08
C PRO A 23 12.68 13.15 1.67
N LEU A 24 12.71 14.45 1.53
CA LEU A 24 13.06 15.14 0.30
C LEU A 24 14.41 15.84 0.50
N LYS A 25 15.03 16.29 -0.59
CA LYS A 25 16.36 16.90 -0.57
C LYS A 25 16.44 18.12 0.35
N ASP A 26 15.37 18.86 0.46
CA ASP A 26 15.30 20.16 1.15
C ASP A 26 14.33 20.18 2.33
N ARG A 27 13.54 19.13 2.52
CA ARG A 27 12.52 19.04 3.58
C ARG A 27 12.09 17.60 3.83
N GLN A 28 11.37 17.41 4.93
CA GLN A 28 10.54 16.23 5.18
C GLN A 28 9.09 16.55 4.83
N THR A 29 8.35 15.57 4.35
CA THR A 29 6.91 15.67 4.13
C THR A 29 6.21 14.57 4.90
N TRP A 30 5.21 14.93 5.68
CA TRP A 30 4.41 14.02 6.48
C TRP A 30 2.96 14.06 6.02
N GLY A 31 2.31 12.90 5.95
CA GLY A 31 0.89 12.78 5.68
C GLY A 31 0.21 11.92 6.74
N TYR A 32 -0.81 12.47 7.37
CA TYR A 32 -1.63 11.80 8.38
C TYR A 32 -2.93 11.36 7.75
N THR A 33 -3.11 10.06 7.58
CA THR A 33 -4.26 9.46 6.89
C THR A 33 -5.24 8.92 7.92
N PHE A 34 -6.51 9.31 7.80
CA PHE A 34 -7.55 8.89 8.72
C PHE A 34 -8.90 8.71 8.00
N SER A 35 -9.84 8.03 8.64
CA SER A 35 -11.20 7.86 8.13
C SER A 35 -12.17 8.80 8.83
N SER A 36 -12.86 9.64 8.04
CA SER A 36 -13.91 10.53 8.55
C SER A 36 -15.13 9.81 9.15
N LYS A 37 -15.19 8.49 9.04
CA LYS A 37 -16.18 7.66 9.75
C LYS A 37 -15.88 7.60 11.26
N PHE A 38 -14.62 7.71 11.66
CA PHE A 38 -14.16 7.48 13.03
C PHE A 38 -13.49 8.68 13.66
N THR A 39 -13.09 9.68 12.88
CA THR A 39 -12.25 10.79 13.35
C THR A 39 -12.65 12.06 12.62
N THR A 40 -12.83 13.16 13.34
CA THR A 40 -13.04 14.50 12.79
C THR A 40 -11.71 15.11 12.30
N GLU A 41 -11.79 16.20 11.53
CA GLU A 41 -10.58 16.93 11.11
C GLU A 41 -9.83 17.50 12.33
N GLU A 42 -10.54 18.02 13.32
CA GLU A 42 -9.97 18.58 14.55
C GLU A 42 -9.18 17.52 15.34
N GLU A 43 -9.80 16.35 15.56
CA GLU A 43 -9.14 15.22 16.24
C GLU A 43 -7.92 14.71 15.47
N ALA A 44 -7.99 14.69 14.12
CA ALA A 44 -6.86 14.31 13.28
C ALA A 44 -5.71 15.32 13.38
N ARG A 45 -5.98 16.63 13.45
CA ARG A 45 -4.96 17.67 13.67
C ARG A 45 -4.29 17.54 15.03
N GLU A 46 -5.08 17.26 16.06
CA GLU A 46 -4.55 16.99 17.42
C GLU A 46 -3.68 15.72 17.42
N GLY A 47 -4.11 14.67 16.72
CA GLY A 47 -3.34 13.44 16.55
C GLY A 47 -2.02 13.68 15.82
N LEU A 48 -2.05 14.43 14.72
CA LEU A 48 -0.85 14.82 13.99
C LEU A 48 0.11 15.64 14.85
N GLN A 49 -0.38 16.61 15.64
CA GLN A 49 0.45 17.41 16.52
C GLN A 49 1.10 16.56 17.61
N LYS A 50 0.41 15.52 18.11
CA LYS A 50 0.99 14.58 19.09
C LYS A 50 2.13 13.73 18.46
N MET A 51 2.00 13.36 17.20
CA MET A 51 3.04 12.60 16.49
C MET A 51 4.21 13.47 16.04
N LEU A 52 3.99 14.76 15.83
CA LEU A 52 4.98 15.74 15.40
C LEU A 52 5.03 16.92 16.38
N PRO A 53 5.50 16.71 17.64
CA PRO A 53 5.36 17.69 18.71
C PRO A 53 6.14 18.99 18.46
N ASP A 54 7.23 18.91 17.75
CA ASP A 54 8.14 20.04 17.44
C ASP A 54 7.79 20.77 16.13
N GLU A 55 6.77 20.31 15.41
CA GLU A 55 6.39 20.90 14.12
C GLU A 55 5.11 21.73 14.24
N ASP A 56 5.06 22.84 13.53
CA ASP A 56 3.82 23.63 13.38
C ASP A 56 2.90 22.96 12.36
N VAL A 57 1.90 22.23 12.86
CA VAL A 57 0.89 21.56 12.04
C VAL A 57 -0.33 22.43 11.73
N SER A 58 -0.37 23.67 12.20
CA SER A 58 -1.50 24.60 11.95
C SER A 58 -1.73 24.87 10.47
N THR A 59 -0.65 24.84 9.67
CA THR A 59 -0.66 25.02 8.22
C THR A 59 -0.86 23.74 7.43
N ALA A 60 -1.04 22.59 8.11
CA ALA A 60 -1.24 21.31 7.44
C ALA A 60 -2.50 21.37 6.55
N ARG A 61 -2.31 20.98 5.29
CA ARG A 61 -3.40 20.96 4.32
C ARG A 61 -4.32 19.78 4.58
N TYR A 62 -5.60 20.04 4.73
CA TYR A 62 -6.63 19.02 4.76
C TYR A 62 -7.06 18.64 3.33
N VAL A 63 -7.07 17.36 3.01
CA VAL A 63 -7.49 16.82 1.72
C VAL A 63 -8.46 15.67 1.95
N THR A 64 -9.60 15.72 1.30
CA THR A 64 -10.57 14.61 1.31
C THR A 64 -10.59 13.93 -0.05
N TRP A 65 -10.79 12.61 -0.03
CA TRP A 65 -11.06 11.85 -1.25
C TRP A 65 -12.03 10.71 -0.95
N LYS A 66 -12.61 10.18 -2.00
CA LYS A 66 -13.32 8.91 -1.97
C LYS A 66 -12.58 7.93 -2.87
N PRO A 67 -12.33 6.70 -2.40
CA PRO A 67 -11.81 5.65 -3.28
C PRO A 67 -12.70 5.51 -4.51
N GLN A 68 -12.09 5.51 -5.69
CA GLN A 68 -12.82 5.39 -6.94
C GLN A 68 -11.94 4.82 -8.04
N PHE A 69 -12.55 4.07 -8.94
CA PHE A 69 -11.96 3.61 -10.18
C PHE A 69 -12.86 3.94 -11.36
N ALA A 70 -12.24 4.19 -12.50
CA ALA A 70 -12.96 4.38 -13.74
C ALA A 70 -13.43 3.01 -14.25
N SER A 71 -14.67 2.93 -14.73
CA SER A 71 -15.21 1.72 -15.36
C SER A 71 -14.62 1.43 -16.74
N PHE A 72 -13.90 2.39 -17.32
CA PHE A 72 -13.22 2.28 -18.61
C PHE A 72 -12.11 3.34 -18.73
N LEU A 73 -11.10 3.04 -19.52
CA LEU A 73 -10.05 3.99 -19.92
C LEU A 73 -10.37 4.63 -21.27
N ILE A 74 -10.86 3.83 -22.22
CA ILE A 74 -11.21 4.24 -23.59
C ILE A 74 -12.72 4.18 -23.75
N ASP A 75 -13.33 5.27 -24.20
CA ASP A 75 -14.76 5.35 -24.47
C ASP A 75 -15.20 4.61 -25.75
N ASP A 76 -16.49 4.65 -26.07
CA ASP A 76 -17.03 3.97 -27.23
C ASP A 76 -16.56 4.54 -28.58
N ASN A 77 -16.10 5.79 -28.60
CA ASN A 77 -15.54 6.41 -29.78
C ASN A 77 -14.03 6.14 -29.95
N GLY A 78 -13.39 5.51 -28.98
CA GLY A 78 -11.97 5.20 -29.01
C GLY A 78 -11.04 6.43 -28.80
N VAL A 79 -11.59 7.57 -28.39
CA VAL A 79 -10.87 8.85 -28.38
C VAL A 79 -10.55 9.33 -26.95
N TYR A 80 -11.42 9.01 -25.99
CA TYR A 80 -11.28 9.49 -24.62
C TYR A 80 -10.44 8.50 -23.80
N SER A 81 -9.42 9.01 -23.12
CA SER A 81 -8.64 8.20 -22.17
C SER A 81 -8.58 8.86 -20.80
N ARG A 82 -8.47 8.05 -19.76
CA ARG A 82 -8.23 8.45 -18.38
C ARG A 82 -6.90 7.90 -17.92
N ASN A 83 -6.18 8.67 -17.11
CA ASN A 83 -4.94 8.25 -16.48
C ASN A 83 -4.74 8.94 -15.13
N GLY A 84 -3.77 8.47 -14.35
CA GLY A 84 -3.50 8.96 -13.00
C GLY A 84 -4.73 8.83 -12.10
N ASN A 85 -4.93 9.78 -11.20
CA ASN A 85 -6.06 9.75 -10.27
C ASN A 85 -7.44 9.83 -10.94
N ALA A 86 -7.53 10.19 -12.21
CA ALA A 86 -8.77 10.14 -12.97
C ALA A 86 -9.14 8.72 -13.43
N ALA A 87 -8.16 7.85 -13.56
CA ALA A 87 -8.36 6.43 -13.83
C ALA A 87 -8.66 5.64 -12.56
N GLY A 88 -7.96 5.93 -11.47
CA GLY A 88 -8.22 5.30 -10.19
C GLY A 88 -7.41 5.92 -9.06
N PHE A 89 -8.01 5.95 -7.87
CA PHE A 89 -7.34 6.33 -6.65
C PHE A 89 -8.02 5.68 -5.44
N MET A 90 -7.25 5.05 -4.58
CA MET A 90 -7.71 4.48 -3.31
C MET A 90 -7.15 5.27 -2.13
N GLU A 91 -5.87 5.13 -1.89
CA GLU A 91 -5.13 5.77 -0.81
C GLU A 91 -3.62 5.81 -1.14
N PRO A 92 -2.82 6.64 -0.44
CA PRO A 92 -1.41 6.82 -0.76
C PRO A 92 -0.47 5.71 -0.25
N LEU A 93 -1.00 4.57 0.23
CA LEU A 93 -0.19 3.48 0.76
C LEU A 93 0.75 2.91 -0.33
N GLN A 94 2.04 2.71 0.02
CA GLN A 94 3.08 2.08 -0.82
C GLN A 94 3.24 2.69 -2.22
N SER A 95 2.81 3.93 -2.42
CA SER A 95 2.82 4.60 -3.74
C SER A 95 2.08 3.84 -4.84
N LEU A 96 1.12 2.98 -4.51
CA LEU A 96 0.37 2.14 -5.45
C LEU A 96 -0.30 2.96 -6.56
N SER A 97 -0.69 4.20 -6.29
CA SER A 97 -1.21 5.11 -7.33
C SER A 97 -0.18 5.41 -8.43
N GLY A 98 1.11 5.47 -8.08
CA GLY A 98 2.20 5.63 -9.05
C GLY A 98 2.36 4.40 -9.94
N LEU A 99 2.37 3.21 -9.34
CA LEU A 99 2.43 1.93 -10.05
C LEU A 99 1.23 1.77 -10.99
N HIS A 100 0.02 1.99 -10.49
CA HIS A 100 -1.22 1.96 -11.27
C HIS A 100 -1.19 2.92 -12.47
N THR A 101 -0.72 4.16 -12.25
CA THR A 101 -0.55 5.14 -13.33
C THR A 101 0.43 4.65 -14.39
N HIS A 102 1.52 4.01 -13.99
CA HIS A 102 2.51 3.43 -14.90
C HIS A 102 1.90 2.28 -15.73
N GLN A 103 1.22 1.34 -15.10
CA GLN A 103 0.56 0.21 -15.77
C GLN A 103 -0.47 0.70 -16.79
N ILE A 104 -1.33 1.67 -16.40
CA ILE A 104 -2.30 2.28 -17.32
C ILE A 104 -1.61 2.98 -18.47
N SER A 105 -0.54 3.73 -18.22
CA SER A 105 0.19 4.41 -19.29
C SER A 105 0.74 3.41 -20.31
N LYS A 106 1.22 2.26 -19.86
CA LYS A 106 1.73 1.19 -20.73
C LYS A 106 0.62 0.66 -21.65
N VAL A 107 -0.51 0.25 -21.08
CA VAL A 107 -1.61 -0.29 -21.90
C VAL A 107 -2.23 0.74 -22.84
N LEU A 108 -2.20 2.03 -22.48
CA LEU A 108 -2.64 3.11 -23.36
C LEU A 108 -1.65 3.32 -24.53
N VAL A 109 -0.36 3.17 -24.31
CA VAL A 109 0.64 3.21 -25.38
C VAL A 109 0.45 2.03 -26.33
N ASP A 110 0.24 0.82 -25.83
CA ASP A 110 -0.05 -0.36 -26.65
C ASP A 110 -1.31 -0.14 -27.51
N TYR A 111 -2.35 0.48 -26.94
CA TYR A 111 -3.55 0.85 -27.68
C TYR A 111 -3.30 1.85 -28.82
N VAL A 112 -2.51 2.90 -28.56
CA VAL A 112 -2.18 3.93 -29.56
C VAL A 112 -1.32 3.34 -30.70
N ASN A 113 -0.54 2.34 -30.42
CA ASN A 113 0.31 1.64 -31.40
C ASN A 113 -0.42 0.50 -32.14
N ASP A 114 -1.72 0.32 -31.91
CA ASP A 114 -2.51 -0.80 -32.44
C ASP A 114 -2.04 -2.19 -31.97
N ASP A 115 -1.28 -2.25 -30.85
CA ASP A 115 -0.80 -3.50 -30.24
C ASP A 115 -1.82 -4.09 -29.24
N ALA A 116 -2.82 -3.30 -28.82
CA ALA A 116 -3.90 -3.73 -27.94
C ALA A 116 -5.26 -3.19 -28.39
N SER A 117 -6.30 -3.98 -28.23
CA SER A 117 -7.69 -3.54 -28.49
C SER A 117 -8.23 -2.70 -27.35
N LYS A 118 -9.26 -1.90 -27.63
CA LYS A 118 -10.03 -1.16 -26.60
C LYS A 118 -10.53 -2.10 -25.48
N GLN A 119 -10.96 -3.31 -25.81
CA GLN A 119 -11.46 -4.26 -24.83
C GLN A 119 -10.36 -4.71 -23.87
N GLU A 120 -9.17 -5.03 -24.39
CA GLU A 120 -8.01 -5.41 -23.57
C GLU A 120 -7.62 -4.29 -22.61
N VAL A 121 -7.54 -3.04 -23.10
CA VAL A 121 -7.23 -1.87 -22.28
C VAL A 121 -8.26 -1.66 -21.17
N ASN A 122 -9.56 -1.74 -21.51
CA ASN A 122 -10.62 -1.55 -20.51
C ASN A 122 -10.72 -2.74 -19.53
N THR A 123 -10.32 -3.93 -19.92
CA THR A 123 -10.22 -5.07 -19.00
C THR A 123 -9.04 -4.91 -18.05
N ALA A 124 -7.91 -4.40 -18.54
CA ALA A 124 -6.71 -4.22 -17.73
C ALA A 124 -6.94 -3.31 -16.51
N ILE A 125 -7.79 -2.26 -16.63
CA ILE A 125 -8.09 -1.41 -15.49
C ILE A 125 -8.86 -2.14 -14.40
N ILE A 126 -9.80 -3.00 -14.78
CA ILE A 126 -10.60 -3.78 -13.82
C ILE A 126 -9.71 -4.76 -13.04
N SER A 127 -8.79 -5.41 -13.75
CA SER A 127 -7.80 -6.30 -13.12
C SER A 127 -6.88 -5.52 -12.18
N SER A 128 -6.36 -4.39 -12.60
CA SER A 128 -5.51 -3.52 -11.78
C SER A 128 -6.22 -2.99 -10.53
N GLU A 129 -7.52 -2.67 -10.63
CA GLU A 129 -8.34 -2.30 -9.47
C GLU A 129 -8.39 -3.43 -8.44
N LYS A 130 -8.67 -4.65 -8.91
CA LYS A 130 -8.74 -5.83 -8.04
C LYS A 130 -7.41 -6.08 -7.35
N GLU A 131 -6.31 -6.08 -8.11
CA GLU A 131 -4.96 -6.26 -7.59
C GLU A 131 -4.61 -5.22 -6.51
N TRP A 132 -4.98 -3.97 -6.74
CA TRP A 132 -4.76 -2.92 -5.76
C TRP A 132 -5.57 -3.15 -4.47
N LEU A 133 -6.85 -3.52 -4.60
CA LEU A 133 -7.71 -3.84 -3.45
C LEU A 133 -7.19 -5.03 -2.64
N GLU A 134 -6.68 -6.07 -3.29
CA GLU A 134 -6.09 -7.23 -2.64
C GLU A 134 -4.85 -6.84 -1.83
N GLY A 135 -3.95 -6.05 -2.44
CA GLY A 135 -2.76 -5.54 -1.75
C GLY A 135 -3.08 -4.67 -0.54
N LEU A 136 -4.06 -3.76 -0.65
CA LEU A 136 -4.51 -2.96 0.47
C LEU A 136 -5.14 -3.81 1.56
N ALA A 137 -6.00 -4.75 1.20
CA ALA A 137 -6.63 -5.65 2.16
C ALA A 137 -5.60 -6.48 2.92
N TYR A 138 -4.53 -6.92 2.24
CA TYR A 138 -3.43 -7.62 2.89
C TYR A 138 -2.75 -6.78 3.97
N HIS A 139 -2.51 -5.50 3.72
CA HIS A 139 -1.95 -4.59 4.72
C HIS A 139 -2.87 -4.41 5.94
N TYR A 140 -4.18 -4.33 5.72
CA TYR A 140 -5.14 -4.05 6.79
C TYR A 140 -5.61 -5.28 7.56
N GLN A 141 -5.47 -6.49 7.04
CA GLN A 141 -6.05 -7.71 7.62
C GLN A 141 -5.59 -7.99 9.07
N MET A 142 -4.36 -7.67 9.39
CA MET A 142 -3.81 -7.91 10.73
C MET A 142 -4.12 -6.78 11.71
N GLY A 143 -4.69 -5.67 11.24
CA GLY A 143 -4.93 -4.51 12.07
C GLY A 143 -3.62 -3.79 12.42
N SER A 144 -3.52 -3.34 13.65
CA SER A 144 -2.31 -2.71 14.18
C SER A 144 -2.17 -3.01 15.67
N SER A 145 -1.15 -2.46 16.32
CA SER A 145 -1.01 -2.50 17.79
C SER A 145 -2.09 -1.68 18.54
N PHE A 146 -2.91 -0.89 17.81
CA PHE A 146 -3.97 -0.09 18.38
C PHE A 146 -5.29 -0.87 18.38
N ASP A 147 -5.90 -1.03 19.55
CA ASP A 147 -7.26 -1.54 19.69
C ASP A 147 -8.25 -0.35 19.57
N SER A 148 -8.61 -0.03 18.33
CA SER A 148 -9.47 1.10 18.02
C SER A 148 -10.62 0.71 17.09
N PRO A 149 -11.73 1.49 17.11
CA PRO A 149 -12.85 1.25 16.19
C PRO A 149 -12.43 1.27 14.71
N PHE A 150 -11.47 2.10 14.33
CA PHE A 150 -10.94 2.15 12.96
C PHE A 150 -10.26 0.82 12.61
N TRP A 151 -9.27 0.40 13.40
CA TRP A 151 -8.49 -0.81 13.09
C TRP A 151 -9.33 -2.08 13.14
N ASN A 152 -10.29 -2.16 14.07
CA ASN A 152 -11.20 -3.30 14.15
C ASN A 152 -12.09 -3.40 12.92
N ASP A 153 -12.68 -2.29 12.46
CA ASP A 153 -13.53 -2.23 11.26
C ASP A 153 -12.75 -2.58 9.98
N VAL A 154 -11.58 -1.98 9.78
CA VAL A 154 -10.81 -2.21 8.54
C VAL A 154 -10.22 -3.62 8.48
N SER A 155 -9.73 -4.16 9.59
CA SER A 155 -9.20 -5.52 9.67
C SER A 155 -10.29 -6.56 9.38
N GLU A 156 -11.47 -6.41 9.98
CA GLU A 156 -12.59 -7.34 9.72
C GLU A 156 -13.02 -7.30 8.24
N ARG A 157 -13.12 -6.12 7.65
CA ARG A 157 -13.50 -5.98 6.23
C ARG A 157 -12.43 -6.53 5.30
N ALA A 158 -11.16 -6.30 5.61
CA ALA A 158 -10.03 -6.80 4.83
C ALA A 158 -10.00 -8.34 4.83
N LYS A 159 -10.14 -8.98 6.00
CA LYS A 159 -10.22 -10.45 6.11
C LYS A 159 -11.36 -11.03 5.28
N LYS A 160 -12.56 -10.48 5.42
CA LYS A 160 -13.74 -10.93 4.64
C LYS A 160 -13.54 -10.79 3.13
N PHE A 161 -12.87 -9.72 2.70
CA PHE A 161 -12.57 -9.51 1.29
C PHE A 161 -11.58 -10.56 0.78
N LEU A 162 -10.46 -10.76 1.47
CA LEU A 162 -9.42 -11.73 1.08
C LEU A 162 -9.95 -13.17 1.08
N GLU A 163 -10.76 -13.55 2.06
CA GLU A 163 -11.42 -14.86 2.10
C GLU A 163 -12.34 -15.07 0.90
N LYS A 164 -13.13 -14.06 0.55
CA LYS A 164 -14.04 -14.11 -0.61
C LYS A 164 -13.29 -14.26 -1.93
N GLU A 165 -12.20 -13.54 -2.09
CA GLU A 165 -11.38 -13.56 -3.31
C GLU A 165 -10.41 -14.76 -3.36
N LYS A 166 -10.34 -15.58 -2.29
CA LYS A 166 -9.40 -16.72 -2.13
C LYS A 166 -7.94 -16.30 -2.24
N CYS A 167 -7.62 -15.19 -1.64
CA CYS A 167 -6.27 -14.67 -1.52
C CYS A 167 -5.94 -14.30 -0.06
N SER A 168 -6.48 -15.08 0.87
CA SER A 168 -6.11 -14.99 2.27
C SER A 168 -4.65 -15.37 2.46
N GLU A 169 -4.07 -14.96 3.59
CA GLU A 169 -2.69 -15.30 3.91
C GLU A 169 -2.42 -16.81 3.81
N SER A 170 -3.36 -17.66 4.29
CA SER A 170 -3.22 -19.11 4.18
C SER A 170 -3.19 -19.60 2.73
N ASP A 171 -4.04 -19.04 1.85
CA ASP A 171 -4.07 -19.43 0.45
C ASP A 171 -2.73 -19.13 -0.25
N ILE A 172 -2.16 -17.95 0.01
CA ILE A 172 -0.87 -17.52 -0.56
C ILE A 172 0.27 -18.45 -0.11
N TRP A 173 0.32 -18.74 1.18
CA TRP A 173 1.38 -19.59 1.72
C TRP A 173 1.21 -21.08 1.37
N ASP A 174 0.01 -21.54 1.12
CA ASP A 174 -0.22 -22.90 0.62
C ASP A 174 0.28 -23.04 -0.82
N ILE A 175 0.05 -22.06 -1.70
CA ILE A 175 0.64 -22.02 -3.04
C ILE A 175 2.18 -22.07 -2.95
N TYR A 176 2.77 -21.26 -2.08
CA TYR A 176 4.22 -21.26 -1.88
C TYR A 176 4.78 -22.60 -1.40
N LYS A 177 4.07 -23.30 -0.50
CA LYS A 177 4.48 -24.60 0.02
C LYS A 177 4.40 -25.72 -1.02
N GLU A 178 3.42 -25.64 -1.92
CA GLU A 178 3.24 -26.64 -2.99
C GLU A 178 4.38 -26.58 -4.01
N ASP A 179 4.83 -25.39 -4.38
CA ASP A 179 5.97 -25.23 -5.29
C ASP A 179 6.89 -24.05 -4.89
N PRO A 180 7.82 -24.26 -3.94
CA PRO A 180 8.76 -23.24 -3.49
C PRO A 180 9.71 -22.71 -4.58
N LYS A 181 9.79 -23.39 -5.73
CA LYS A 181 10.66 -22.99 -6.84
C LYS A 181 9.95 -22.04 -7.81
N ASP A 182 8.63 -22.01 -7.81
CA ASP A 182 7.81 -21.15 -8.65
C ASP A 182 7.43 -19.85 -7.88
N VAL A 183 8.46 -19.18 -7.37
CA VAL A 183 8.35 -17.96 -6.57
C VAL A 183 7.64 -16.84 -7.36
N GLU A 184 7.80 -16.84 -8.69
CA GLU A 184 7.18 -15.85 -9.58
C GLU A 184 5.64 -15.97 -9.63
N ARG A 185 5.08 -17.12 -9.21
CA ARG A 185 3.63 -17.33 -9.17
C ARG A 185 2.98 -16.91 -7.87
N VAL A 186 3.78 -16.67 -6.83
CA VAL A 186 3.24 -16.20 -5.54
C VAL A 186 3.17 -14.68 -5.59
N THR A 187 2.09 -14.19 -6.15
CA THR A 187 1.76 -12.76 -6.17
C THR A 187 0.42 -12.51 -5.49
N LEU A 188 0.31 -11.39 -4.81
CA LEU A 188 -0.95 -10.87 -4.32
C LEU A 188 -1.16 -9.49 -4.92
N GLY A 189 -1.97 -9.44 -5.97
CA GLY A 189 -2.15 -8.21 -6.72
C GLY A 189 -0.83 -7.75 -7.32
N CYS A 190 -0.39 -6.56 -6.92
CA CYS A 190 0.86 -5.97 -7.38
C CYS A 190 2.08 -6.31 -6.50
N PHE A 191 1.91 -7.15 -5.48
CA PHE A 191 3.00 -7.56 -4.58
C PHE A 191 3.57 -8.90 -5.00
N GLU A 192 4.88 -8.97 -5.10
CA GLU A 192 5.63 -10.21 -5.29
C GLU A 192 5.91 -10.90 -3.95
N ILE A 193 6.42 -12.14 -4.01
CA ILE A 193 6.70 -12.92 -2.79
C ILE A 193 7.61 -12.18 -1.79
N LEU A 194 8.58 -11.44 -2.26
CA LEU A 194 9.50 -10.68 -1.40
C LEU A 194 8.77 -9.57 -0.65
N ASP A 195 7.87 -8.86 -1.32
CA ASP A 195 7.02 -7.83 -0.70
C ASP A 195 6.13 -8.47 0.37
N LEU A 196 5.52 -9.62 0.06
CA LEU A 196 4.66 -10.34 0.98
C LEU A 196 5.41 -10.85 2.21
N VAL A 197 6.64 -11.33 2.05
CA VAL A 197 7.51 -11.71 3.17
C VAL A 197 7.80 -10.52 4.07
N GLN A 198 8.21 -9.40 3.49
CA GLN A 198 8.48 -8.18 4.23
C GLN A 198 7.24 -7.70 4.98
N LEU A 199 6.10 -7.63 4.30
CA LEU A 199 4.82 -7.23 4.89
C LEU A 199 4.40 -8.18 6.02
N SER A 200 4.53 -9.50 5.83
CA SER A 200 4.18 -10.50 6.84
C SER A 200 4.97 -10.31 8.12
N HIS A 201 6.27 -10.05 8.02
CA HIS A 201 7.11 -9.77 9.18
C HIS A 201 6.73 -8.45 9.86
N GLY A 202 6.55 -7.39 9.08
CA GLY A 202 6.15 -6.08 9.61
C GLY A 202 4.77 -6.07 10.26
N LEU A 203 3.85 -6.91 9.78
CA LEU A 203 2.50 -7.07 10.30
C LEU A 203 2.38 -8.16 11.38
N ASP A 204 3.46 -8.87 11.72
CA ASP A 204 3.50 -9.98 12.68
C ASP A 204 2.43 -11.06 12.38
N THR A 205 2.29 -11.42 11.10
CA THR A 205 1.30 -12.42 10.70
C THR A 205 1.64 -13.79 11.25
N PRO A 206 0.66 -14.70 11.49
CA PRO A 206 0.94 -16.06 11.96
C PRO A 206 1.89 -16.82 11.05
N THR A 207 1.85 -16.59 9.76
CA THR A 207 2.68 -17.25 8.75
C THR A 207 4.11 -16.72 8.76
N ALA A 208 4.33 -15.45 9.10
CA ALA A 208 5.67 -14.88 9.26
C ALA A 208 6.51 -15.65 10.28
N ARG A 209 5.86 -16.23 11.30
CA ARG A 209 6.52 -17.04 12.33
C ARG A 209 6.93 -18.43 11.85
N ILE A 210 6.32 -18.93 10.77
CA ILE A 210 6.59 -20.25 10.18
C ILE A 210 7.57 -20.13 9.03
N PHE A 211 7.54 -19.00 8.36
CA PHE A 211 8.35 -18.70 7.20
C PHE A 211 9.72 -18.21 7.63
N ASP A 212 10.75 -19.00 7.28
CA ASP A 212 12.14 -18.60 7.47
C ASP A 212 12.67 -18.04 6.13
N PRO A 213 12.69 -16.72 5.95
CA PRO A 213 13.12 -16.09 4.70
C PRO A 213 14.57 -16.46 4.36
N TRP A 214 15.37 -16.89 5.36
CA TRP A 214 16.77 -17.27 5.20
C TRP A 214 16.96 -18.65 4.57
N LYS A 215 15.89 -19.43 4.46
CA LYS A 215 15.90 -20.69 3.69
C LYS A 215 15.69 -20.47 2.19
N LEU A 216 15.21 -19.28 1.79
CA LEU A 216 15.32 -18.84 0.41
C LEU A 216 16.78 -18.47 0.19
N ALA A 217 17.50 -19.27 -0.57
CA ALA A 217 18.93 -19.10 -0.84
C ALA A 217 19.21 -17.91 -1.80
N ASP A 218 18.50 -16.79 -1.62
CA ASP A 218 18.66 -15.59 -2.43
C ASP A 218 19.54 -14.58 -1.67
N PRO A 219 20.71 -14.21 -2.23
CA PRO A 219 21.60 -13.22 -1.62
C PRO A 219 20.94 -11.84 -1.44
N ASP A 220 19.92 -11.49 -2.22
CA ASP A 220 19.21 -10.22 -2.09
C ASP A 220 18.36 -10.18 -0.83
N LEU A 221 17.92 -11.32 -0.30
CA LEU A 221 17.24 -11.40 0.99
C LEU A 221 18.16 -11.13 2.19
N GLN A 222 19.46 -11.39 2.07
CA GLN A 222 20.42 -11.05 3.12
C GLN A 222 20.57 -9.53 3.32
N SER A 223 20.28 -8.74 2.28
CA SER A 223 20.23 -7.27 2.39
C SER A 223 19.02 -6.79 3.20
N VAL A 224 17.95 -7.57 3.25
CA VAL A 224 16.73 -7.30 4.03
C VAL A 224 16.99 -7.44 5.52
N GLU A 225 17.86 -8.39 5.96
CA GLU A 225 18.22 -8.56 7.37
C GLU A 225 18.86 -7.29 7.97
N SER A 226 19.73 -6.65 7.23
CA SER A 226 20.36 -5.40 7.68
C SER A 226 19.33 -4.26 7.80
N PHE A 227 18.28 -4.30 7.02
CA PHE A 227 17.17 -3.33 7.07
C PHE A 227 16.24 -3.58 8.26
N TRP A 228 15.87 -4.85 8.54
CA TRP A 228 14.99 -5.21 9.64
C TRP A 228 15.66 -5.22 11.02
N GLY A 229 16.97 -5.38 11.08
CA GLY A 229 17.74 -5.27 12.33
C GLY A 229 17.72 -3.89 12.97
N SER A 230 17.24 -2.87 12.26
CA SER A 230 17.08 -1.49 12.73
C SER A 230 15.60 -1.09 12.69
N GLN A 231 14.74 -1.70 13.49
CA GLN A 231 13.39 -1.15 13.70
C GLN A 231 13.51 0.13 14.51
N ASN A 232 13.70 1.23 13.80
CA ASN A 232 13.71 2.56 14.40
C ASN A 232 12.26 2.94 14.76
N SER A 233 12.07 3.47 15.96
CA SER A 233 10.80 4.07 16.36
C SER A 233 10.57 5.39 15.60
N LEU A 234 9.32 5.89 15.60
CA LEU A 234 9.06 7.23 15.06
C LEU A 234 9.97 8.29 15.69
N GLU A 235 10.28 8.17 17.01
CA GLU A 235 11.18 9.08 17.73
C GLU A 235 12.60 9.10 17.14
N ASP A 236 13.06 7.99 16.57
CA ASP A 236 14.40 7.93 15.95
C ASP A 236 14.45 8.69 14.62
N TYR A 237 13.32 8.80 13.93
CA TYR A 237 13.20 9.57 12.69
C TYR A 237 12.95 11.07 12.91
N LEU A 238 12.51 11.47 14.11
CA LEU A 238 12.24 12.87 14.44
C LEU A 238 13.47 13.61 15.03
N LYS A 239 14.55 12.90 15.32
CA LYS A 239 15.83 13.47 15.78
C LYS A 239 16.66 13.95 14.59
#